data_f42276fecea8d51b832f7a073406702c
#
_entry.id   f42276fecea8d51b832f7a073406702c
#
_cell.length_a   1.000
_cell.length_b   1.000
_cell.length_c   1.000
_cell.angle_alpha   90.00
_cell.angle_beta   90.00
_cell.angle_gamma   90.00
#
_symmetry.space_group_name_H-M   'P 1'
#
loop_
_entity.id
_entity.type
_entity.pdbx_description
1 polymer ?
#
loop_
_entity_poly.entity_id
_entity_poly.type
_entity_poly.pdbx_seq_one_letter_code
_entity_poly.pdbx_strand_id
1 'polypeptide(L)'
;MVGGVVWRAAVRAARVAWFLAWFAVRLVQANLMVAREIVTPGMGLQPAVVRVPLRARTDTEVALLTLFVTLTPGTLTLAVRRDPRVMWVHGMYAADPTAFRHTVADLEGRLLAAVRPVAGGGRPGDEGGR
;
A
#
# COMPACT_ATOMS: atom_id res chain seq x y z
N MET A 1 -24.15 13.75 -18.86
CA MET A 1 -22.71 14.03 -18.84
C MET A 1 -22.20 14.45 -17.47
N VAL A 2 -22.85 15.37 -16.78
CA VAL A 2 -22.49 15.75 -15.42
C VAL A 2 -22.68 14.57 -14.44
N GLY A 3 -23.70 13.75 -14.63
CA GLY A 3 -23.96 12.57 -13.80
C GLY A 3 -22.86 11.53 -13.83
N GLY A 4 -22.18 11.32 -14.96
CA GLY A 4 -21.07 10.37 -15.07
C GLY A 4 -19.82 10.81 -14.34
N VAL A 5 -19.53 12.11 -14.35
CA VAL A 5 -18.38 12.71 -13.63
C VAL A 5 -18.63 12.64 -12.13
N VAL A 6 -19.85 13.02 -11.69
CA VAL A 6 -20.24 12.96 -10.28
C VAL A 6 -20.21 11.53 -9.77
N TRP A 7 -20.71 10.58 -10.56
CA TRP A 7 -20.67 9.16 -10.21
C TRP A 7 -19.24 8.65 -10.01
N ARG A 8 -18.34 8.95 -10.95
CA ARG A 8 -16.94 8.55 -10.85
C ARG A 8 -16.25 9.17 -9.65
N ALA A 9 -16.52 10.45 -9.40
CA ALA A 9 -15.98 11.12 -8.22
C ALA A 9 -16.50 10.52 -6.93
N ALA A 10 -17.79 10.19 -6.87
CA ALA A 10 -18.39 9.54 -5.70
C ALA A 10 -17.81 8.15 -5.46
N VAL A 11 -17.65 7.33 -6.50
CA VAL A 11 -17.07 5.99 -6.41
C VAL A 11 -15.60 6.08 -5.97
N ARG A 12 -14.85 7.01 -6.53
CA ARG A 12 -13.45 7.22 -6.14
C ARG A 12 -13.34 7.67 -4.69
N ALA A 13 -14.18 8.61 -4.27
CA ALA A 13 -14.22 9.06 -2.89
C ALA A 13 -14.56 7.93 -1.92
N ALA A 14 -15.52 7.09 -2.28
CA ALA A 14 -15.88 5.92 -1.49
C ALA A 14 -14.73 4.91 -1.39
N ARG A 15 -14.00 4.68 -2.48
CA ARG A 15 -12.83 3.80 -2.48
C ARG A 15 -11.71 4.34 -1.61
N VAL A 16 -11.43 5.63 -1.70
CA VAL A 16 -10.42 6.28 -0.86
C VAL A 16 -10.82 6.22 0.60
N ALA A 17 -12.08 6.52 0.92
CA ALA A 17 -12.59 6.44 2.29
C ALA A 17 -12.49 5.02 2.85
N TRP A 18 -12.84 4.02 2.06
CA TRP A 18 -12.70 2.60 2.44
C TRP A 18 -11.24 2.23 2.71
N PHE A 19 -10.32 2.64 1.84
CA PHE A 19 -8.89 2.41 2.01
C PHE A 19 -8.38 3.06 3.30
N LEU A 20 -8.75 4.31 3.55
CA LEU A 20 -8.32 5.02 4.76
C LEU A 20 -8.88 4.37 6.03
N ALA A 21 -10.12 3.90 6.00
CA ALA A 21 -10.72 3.17 7.12
C ALA A 21 -9.97 1.86 7.37
N TRP A 22 -9.70 1.10 6.32
CA TRP A 22 -8.91 -0.14 6.42
C TRP A 22 -7.51 0.13 6.95
N PHE A 23 -6.85 1.16 6.42
CA PHE A 23 -5.51 1.54 6.86
C PHE A 23 -5.51 1.99 8.33
N ALA A 24 -6.52 2.76 8.76
CA ALA A 24 -6.65 3.20 10.14
C ALA A 24 -6.76 2.01 11.10
N VAL A 25 -7.52 0.98 10.75
CA VAL A 25 -7.61 -0.25 11.54
C VAL A 25 -6.24 -0.94 11.62
N ARG A 26 -5.56 -1.05 10.50
CA ARG A 26 -4.21 -1.65 10.44
C ARG A 26 -3.21 -0.85 11.27
N LEU A 27 -3.31 0.47 11.22
CA LEU A 27 -2.45 1.36 11.98
C LEU A 27 -2.67 1.19 13.49
N VAL A 28 -3.92 1.09 13.93
CA VAL A 28 -4.25 0.82 15.33
C VAL A 28 -3.71 -0.53 15.77
N GLN A 29 -3.89 -1.57 14.96
CA GLN A 29 -3.35 -2.91 15.25
C GLN A 29 -1.83 -2.88 15.38
N ALA A 30 -1.14 -2.18 14.49
CA ALA A 30 0.31 -2.05 14.52
C ALA A 30 0.78 -1.28 15.77
N ASN A 31 0.09 -0.22 16.15
CA ASN A 31 0.39 0.52 17.36
C ASN A 31 0.19 -0.31 18.62
N LEU A 32 -0.88 -1.11 18.66
CA LEU A 32 -1.11 -2.04 19.78
C LEU A 32 -0.02 -3.10 19.87
N MET A 33 0.46 -3.58 18.73
CA MET A 33 1.56 -4.54 18.69
C MET A 33 2.85 -3.92 19.25
N VAL A 34 3.18 -2.69 18.85
CA VAL A 34 4.34 -1.96 19.38
C VAL A 34 4.17 -1.69 20.89
N ALA A 35 2.99 -1.27 21.32
CA ALA A 35 2.71 -1.04 22.74
C ALA A 35 2.87 -2.32 23.56
N ARG A 36 2.42 -3.45 23.02
CA ARG A 36 2.59 -4.76 23.66
C ARG A 36 4.08 -5.12 23.80
N GLU A 37 4.87 -4.85 22.76
CA GLU A 37 6.33 -5.09 22.80
C GLU A 37 7.02 -4.25 23.87
N ILE A 38 6.59 -3.00 24.06
CA ILE A 38 7.16 -2.11 25.07
C ILE A 38 6.84 -2.62 26.48
N VAL A 39 5.62 -3.13 26.70
CA VAL A 39 5.17 -3.63 28.01
C VAL A 39 5.70 -5.04 28.28
N THR A 40 5.91 -5.84 27.25
CA THR A 40 6.41 -7.22 27.37
C THR A 40 7.81 -7.28 26.80
N PRO A 41 8.88 -7.02 27.60
CA PRO A 41 10.22 -7.01 27.05
C PRO A 41 10.62 -8.36 26.49
N GLY A 42 11.10 -8.34 25.31
CA GLY A 42 12.07 -9.27 24.80
C GLY A 42 11.68 -10.08 23.69
N MET A 43 10.76 -10.02 22.79
CA MET A 43 11.01 -11.12 21.88
C MET A 43 10.39 -11.11 20.51
N GLY A 44 9.77 -10.07 20.07
CA GLY A 44 9.17 -10.07 18.75
C GLY A 44 10.01 -9.41 17.67
N LEU A 45 11.11 -8.77 18.02
CA LEU A 45 11.89 -7.97 17.09
C LEU A 45 12.83 -8.86 16.28
N GLN A 46 12.52 -9.04 15.01
CA GLN A 46 13.44 -9.62 14.03
C GLN A 46 13.55 -8.66 12.85
N PRO A 47 14.40 -7.62 12.98
CA PRO A 47 14.54 -6.62 11.94
C PRO A 47 15.19 -7.21 10.69
N ALA A 48 14.67 -6.81 9.54
CA ALA A 48 15.25 -7.16 8.25
C ALA A 48 14.92 -6.09 7.21
N VAL A 49 15.79 -5.98 6.23
CA VAL A 49 15.52 -5.18 5.04
C VAL A 49 15.01 -6.11 3.95
N VAL A 50 13.81 -5.85 3.48
CA VAL A 50 13.14 -6.70 2.50
C VAL A 50 12.99 -5.95 1.19
N ARG A 51 13.35 -6.61 0.09
CA ARG A 51 13.15 -6.11 -1.25
C ARG A 51 11.74 -6.45 -1.72
N VAL A 52 10.97 -5.44 -2.07
CA VAL A 52 9.57 -5.59 -2.51
C VAL A 52 9.42 -5.09 -3.94
N PRO A 53 9.12 -5.97 -4.91
CA PRO A 53 8.78 -5.54 -6.26
C PRO A 53 7.45 -4.75 -6.25
N LEU A 54 7.39 -3.66 -7.01
CA LEU A 54 6.23 -2.79 -7.02
C LEU A 54 5.39 -2.98 -8.28
N ARG A 55 4.08 -2.88 -8.11
CA ARG A 55 3.10 -2.82 -9.21
C ARG A 55 2.70 -1.40 -9.54
N ALA A 56 3.08 -0.43 -8.70
CA ALA A 56 2.83 0.98 -8.91
C ALA A 56 3.44 1.43 -10.26
N ARG A 57 2.70 2.25 -11.01
CA ARG A 57 3.08 2.68 -12.36
C ARG A 57 3.56 4.13 -12.41
N THR A 58 3.09 4.96 -11.50
CA THR A 58 3.39 6.38 -11.48
C THR A 58 4.20 6.76 -10.25
N ASP A 59 4.94 7.86 -10.34
CA ASP A 59 5.71 8.37 -9.21
C ASP A 59 4.80 8.77 -8.04
N THR A 60 3.59 9.25 -8.34
CA THR A 60 2.59 9.58 -7.30
C THR A 60 2.16 8.32 -6.55
N GLU A 61 1.89 7.23 -7.25
CA GLU A 61 1.54 5.96 -6.61
C GLU A 61 2.67 5.45 -5.72
N VAL A 62 3.91 5.53 -6.19
CA VAL A 62 5.09 5.15 -5.42
C VAL A 62 5.26 6.04 -4.19
N ALA A 63 5.07 7.35 -4.34
CA ALA A 63 5.19 8.29 -3.23
C ALA A 63 4.13 8.02 -2.15
N LEU A 64 2.90 7.77 -2.55
CA LEU A 64 1.82 7.42 -1.62
C LEU A 64 2.10 6.10 -0.91
N LEU A 65 2.55 5.09 -1.63
CA LEU A 65 2.91 3.80 -1.02
C LEU A 65 4.04 3.97 0.00
N THR A 66 5.07 4.73 -0.36
CA THR A 66 6.18 5.03 0.55
C THR A 66 5.69 5.72 1.82
N LEU A 67 4.77 6.68 1.67
CA LEU A 67 4.19 7.38 2.80
C LEU A 67 3.43 6.42 3.73
N PHE A 68 2.55 5.60 3.19
CA PHE A 68 1.75 4.68 3.99
C PHE A 68 2.59 3.58 4.64
N VAL A 69 3.60 3.07 3.95
CA VAL A 69 4.54 2.11 4.53
C VAL A 69 5.28 2.76 5.70
N THR A 70 5.78 3.97 5.54
CA THR A 70 6.52 4.68 6.59
C THR A 70 5.62 5.08 7.77
N LEU A 71 4.35 5.39 7.52
CA LEU A 71 3.39 5.68 8.59
C LEU A 71 3.03 4.44 9.42
N THR A 72 3.18 3.25 8.86
CA THR A 72 2.94 2.01 9.60
C THR A 72 4.06 1.81 10.62
N PRO A 73 3.74 1.70 11.94
CA PRO A 73 4.75 1.49 12.95
C PRO A 73 5.55 0.21 12.71
N GLY A 74 6.87 0.31 12.86
CA GLY A 74 7.77 -0.82 12.65
C GLY A 74 8.21 -1.02 11.22
N THR A 75 7.84 -0.13 10.30
CA THR A 75 8.31 -0.17 8.91
C THR A 75 8.87 1.17 8.48
N LEU A 76 9.89 1.11 7.64
CA LEU A 76 10.55 2.31 7.10
C LEU A 76 11.04 2.02 5.68
N THR A 77 10.60 2.82 4.74
CA THR A 77 11.13 2.74 3.38
C THR A 77 12.53 3.34 3.33
N LEU A 78 13.50 2.54 2.92
CA LEU A 78 14.91 2.95 2.85
C LEU A 78 15.28 3.49 1.48
N ALA A 79 14.80 2.86 0.42
CA ALA A 79 15.14 3.23 -0.94
C ALA A 79 14.06 2.74 -1.91
N VAL A 80 13.93 3.46 -3.03
CA VAL A 80 13.05 3.09 -4.12
C VAL A 80 13.84 3.17 -5.42
N ARG A 81 13.76 2.12 -6.22
CA ARG A 81 14.31 2.07 -7.57
C ARG A 81 13.21 2.25 -8.60
N ARG A 82 13.49 2.98 -9.67
CA ARG A 82 12.47 3.28 -10.67
C ARG A 82 12.34 2.25 -11.79
N ASP A 83 13.44 1.62 -12.18
CA ASP A 83 13.43 0.69 -13.31
C ASP A 83 14.39 -0.48 -13.07
N PRO A 84 13.87 -1.67 -12.80
CA PRO A 84 12.48 -1.98 -12.45
C PRO A 84 12.08 -1.33 -11.12
N ARG A 85 10.78 -1.10 -10.93
CA ARG A 85 10.30 -0.48 -9.69
C ARG A 85 10.38 -1.48 -8.54
N VAL A 86 11.24 -1.15 -7.60
CA VAL A 86 11.52 -1.97 -6.42
C VAL A 86 11.67 -1.05 -5.22
N MET A 87 11.14 -1.48 -4.08
CA MET A 87 11.26 -0.79 -2.81
C MET A 87 12.02 -1.66 -1.82
N TRP A 88 12.94 -1.06 -1.07
CA TRP A 88 13.58 -1.69 0.08
C TRP A 88 12.96 -1.14 1.34
N VAL A 89 12.40 -2.02 2.15
CA VAL A 89 11.69 -1.68 3.37
C VAL A 89 12.36 -2.34 4.56
N HIS A 90 12.70 -1.54 5.56
CA HIS A 90 13.14 -2.05 6.85
C HIS A 90 11.90 -2.38 7.69
N GLY A 91 11.75 -3.64 8.07
CA GLY A 91 10.68 -4.09 8.94
C GLY A 91 11.24 -4.59 10.27
N MET A 92 10.71 -4.08 11.37
CA MET A 92 11.11 -4.52 12.72
C MET A 92 10.61 -5.93 13.02
N TYR A 93 9.55 -6.36 12.36
CA TYR A 93 8.90 -7.66 12.57
C TYR A 93 8.97 -8.54 11.31
N ALA A 94 10.07 -8.47 10.60
CA ALA A 94 10.25 -9.17 9.33
C ALA A 94 10.92 -10.54 9.52
N ALA A 95 10.43 -11.34 10.47
CA ALA A 95 10.92 -12.69 10.71
C ALA A 95 10.75 -13.60 9.49
N ASP A 96 9.64 -13.43 8.77
CA ASP A 96 9.38 -14.10 7.50
C ASP A 96 9.33 -13.06 6.38
N PRO A 97 10.41 -12.94 5.57
CA PRO A 97 10.43 -11.96 4.48
C PRO A 97 9.33 -12.16 3.44
N THR A 98 8.92 -13.39 3.18
CA THR A 98 7.85 -13.68 2.23
C THR A 98 6.50 -13.17 2.75
N ALA A 99 6.18 -13.42 4.01
CA ALA A 99 4.97 -12.91 4.63
C ALA A 99 4.98 -11.38 4.68
N PHE A 100 6.13 -10.78 4.96
CA PHE A 100 6.28 -9.32 4.96
C PHE A 100 6.05 -8.72 3.56
N ARG A 101 6.59 -9.34 2.52
CA ARG A 101 6.33 -8.93 1.13
C ARG A 101 4.86 -8.99 0.79
N HIS A 102 4.15 -10.03 1.22
CA HIS A 102 2.72 -10.15 1.01
C HIS A 102 1.94 -9.03 1.72
N THR A 103 2.35 -8.66 2.91
CA THR A 103 1.74 -7.55 3.65
C THR A 103 1.89 -6.22 2.90
N VAL A 104 3.09 -5.92 2.42
CA VAL A 104 3.34 -4.71 1.64
C VAL A 104 2.60 -4.76 0.30
N ALA A 105 2.58 -5.91 -0.36
CA ALA A 105 1.87 -6.10 -1.62
C ALA A 105 0.35 -5.94 -1.46
N ASP A 106 -0.21 -6.39 -0.35
CA ASP A 106 -1.62 -6.19 -0.03
C ASP A 106 -1.95 -4.71 0.18
N LEU A 107 -1.10 -4.00 0.93
CA LEU A 107 -1.22 -2.56 1.10
C LEU A 107 -1.16 -1.83 -0.24
N GLU A 108 -0.19 -2.19 -1.08
CA GLU A 108 -0.07 -1.63 -2.43
C GLU A 108 -1.32 -1.87 -3.25
N GLY A 109 -1.82 -3.10 -3.28
CA GLY A 109 -3.02 -3.45 -4.03
C GLY A 109 -4.24 -2.65 -3.60
N ARG A 110 -4.42 -2.46 -2.30
CA ARG A 110 -5.52 -1.67 -1.76
C ARG A 110 -5.37 -0.19 -2.05
N LEU A 111 -4.15 0.34 -1.95
CA LEU A 111 -3.84 1.73 -2.30
C LEU A 111 -4.13 1.98 -3.78
N LEU A 112 -3.64 1.12 -4.67
CA LEU A 112 -3.84 1.27 -6.11
C LEU A 112 -5.32 1.18 -6.49
N ALA A 113 -6.08 0.29 -5.85
CA ALA A 113 -7.51 0.19 -6.06
C ALA A 113 -8.25 1.47 -5.63
N ALA A 114 -7.74 2.17 -4.61
CA ALA A 114 -8.34 3.41 -4.12
C ALA A 114 -8.03 4.61 -5.00
N VAL A 115 -6.78 4.73 -5.49
CA VAL A 115 -6.31 5.96 -6.15
C VAL A 115 -6.34 5.91 -7.67
N ARG A 116 -6.33 4.73 -8.28
CA ARG A 116 -6.42 4.62 -9.73
C ARG A 116 -7.76 5.11 -10.24
N PRO A 117 -7.79 5.71 -11.45
CA PRO A 117 -9.05 6.14 -12.05
C PRO A 117 -10.04 4.98 -12.13
N VAL A 118 -11.31 5.28 -11.87
CA VAL A 118 -12.40 4.33 -12.12
C VAL A 118 -12.41 4.04 -13.62
N ALA A 119 -12.26 2.76 -13.99
CA ALA A 119 -12.37 2.35 -15.38
C ALA A 119 -13.73 2.80 -15.91
N GLY A 120 -13.72 3.79 -16.78
CA GLY A 120 -14.88 4.10 -17.59
C GLY A 120 -15.17 2.84 -18.40
N GLY A 121 -16.43 2.40 -18.41
CA GLY A 121 -16.82 1.18 -19.07
C GLY A 121 -16.11 1.04 -20.41
N GLY A 122 -15.14 0.15 -20.46
CA GLY A 122 -14.36 -0.10 -21.65
C GLY A 122 -15.30 -0.49 -22.77
N ARG A 123 -15.32 0.27 -23.82
CA ARG A 123 -15.96 -0.19 -25.04
C ARG A 123 -15.28 -1.50 -25.43
N PRO A 124 -16.04 -2.58 -25.54
CA PRO A 124 -15.47 -3.79 -26.13
C PRO A 124 -15.12 -3.45 -27.58
N GLY A 125 -13.86 -3.31 -27.88
CA GLY A 125 -13.42 -3.02 -29.24
C GLY A 125 -12.08 -2.30 -29.38
N ASP A 126 -11.44 -1.91 -28.31
CA ASP A 126 -10.16 -1.22 -28.40
C ASP A 126 -8.95 -2.12 -28.12
N GLU A 127 -9.13 -3.43 -28.25
CA GLU A 127 -8.03 -4.40 -28.20
C GLU A 127 -7.47 -4.72 -29.59
N GLY A 128 -7.61 -3.80 -30.51
CA GLY A 128 -7.14 -4.01 -31.87
C GLY A 128 -6.14 -2.97 -32.31
N GLY A 129 -4.99 -2.89 -31.66
CA GLY A 129 -4.03 -1.91 -32.11
C GLY A 129 -2.65 -2.04 -31.50
N ARG A 130 -1.91 -3.11 -31.86
CA ARG A 130 -0.44 -3.19 -31.76
C ARG A 130 0.14 -3.31 -30.39
#